data_073355b959a68f139e65feb57e18e223
#
_entry.id   073355b959a68f139e65feb57e18e223
#
_cell.length_a   1.000
_cell.length_b   1.000
_cell.length_c   1.000
_cell.angle_alpha   90.00
_cell.angle_beta   90.00
_cell.angle_gamma   90.00
#
_symmetry.space_group_name_H-M   'P 1'
#
loop_
_entity.id
_entity.type
_entity.pdbx_description
1 polymer ?
#
loop_
_entity_poly.entity_id
_entity_poly.type
_entity_poly.pdbx_seq_one_letter_code
_entity_poly.pdbx_strand_id
1 'polypeptide(L)'
;MHQKNSAKSTADILLQLHGDPVLFVQSCLGAEPQEWQKQALNAVRDDPRVAVKSSHGVGKSALLSWVILWYMITRSCRIVCTANSANQLNQVLWAEIQKWARKMPKGLQNQLEITSDKITVKGVDSSCHARVSRKENPEALQGFHHERLLFVIDECSGVDDVIFEVAQGALSTEGSKILMVGNPTRNTGYFYDAFHRNAHRWHKMTVSCYDSPYVSDDFIEEMKSQYGETSNIFRIRALGEFGEDSNDTLISRHIVETAIAREVDPMNISPIWGLDVAQYGNDRCGLAKRQGNVLMEPVKSWQGKDLMETVGFVLTEYEATSFMERPVEICVDSIGIGAGVCSRLQELGLPARAINVAESPSLGARYQRLRDELWFKCREWFEARDCSMPDQEELVNELTALRFKILSSGKFKAEGKDEMKKRGLRSPDLADAFILTFASQAMKAAGSVDHYSFSGDLDYGNSNWIV
;
A
#
# COMPACT_ATOMS: atom_id res chain seq x y z
N MET A 1 54.17 -31.69 -21.82
CA MET A 1 53.69 -30.29 -21.75
C MET A 1 52.73 -30.16 -20.57
N HIS A 2 53.22 -29.68 -19.42
CA HIS A 2 52.40 -29.41 -18.23
C HIS A 2 51.79 -28.03 -18.43
N GLN A 3 50.48 -27.94 -18.67
CA GLN A 3 49.77 -26.68 -18.50
C GLN A 3 49.79 -26.30 -17.01
N LYS A 4 50.56 -25.27 -16.67
CA LYS A 4 50.46 -24.57 -15.40
C LYS A 4 49.10 -23.89 -15.36
N ASN A 5 48.14 -24.47 -14.64
CA ASN A 5 46.95 -23.75 -14.16
C ASN A 5 47.49 -22.69 -13.18
N SER A 6 47.76 -21.48 -13.67
CA SER A 6 48.04 -20.34 -12.83
C SER A 6 46.80 -20.03 -12.02
N ALA A 7 46.85 -20.27 -10.72
CA ALA A 7 45.76 -19.86 -9.81
C ALA A 7 45.54 -18.35 -10.01
N LYS A 8 44.31 -17.94 -10.37
CA LYS A 8 43.95 -16.52 -10.51
C LYS A 8 44.28 -15.82 -9.19
N SER A 9 44.86 -14.63 -9.27
CA SER A 9 45.12 -13.83 -8.07
C SER A 9 43.78 -13.40 -7.44
N THR A 10 43.79 -13.11 -6.15
CA THR A 10 42.59 -12.60 -5.44
C THR A 10 42.08 -11.31 -6.14
N ALA A 11 43.00 -10.48 -6.67
CA ALA A 11 42.64 -9.29 -7.43
C ALA A 11 41.90 -9.62 -8.74
N ASP A 12 42.36 -10.64 -9.48
CA ASP A 12 41.71 -11.06 -10.72
C ASP A 12 40.30 -11.61 -10.46
N ILE A 13 40.12 -12.37 -9.36
CA ILE A 13 38.80 -12.88 -8.94
C ILE A 13 37.87 -11.70 -8.60
N LEU A 14 38.33 -10.72 -7.82
CA LEU A 14 37.52 -9.56 -7.47
C LEU A 14 37.16 -8.71 -8.68
N LEU A 15 38.05 -8.53 -9.64
CA LEU A 15 37.77 -7.84 -10.90
C LEU A 15 36.71 -8.59 -11.73
N GLN A 16 36.78 -9.91 -11.79
CA GLN A 16 35.79 -10.70 -12.48
C GLN A 16 34.42 -10.58 -11.82
N LEU A 17 34.34 -10.69 -10.48
CA LEU A 17 33.11 -10.53 -9.70
C LEU A 17 32.56 -9.11 -9.78
N HIS A 18 33.42 -8.11 -9.89
CA HIS A 18 33.00 -6.71 -10.12
C HIS A 18 32.28 -6.53 -11.45
N GLY A 19 32.80 -7.16 -12.51
CA GLY A 19 32.23 -7.09 -13.85
C GLY A 19 31.02 -8.01 -14.07
N ASP A 20 30.81 -8.98 -13.20
CA ASP A 20 29.74 -9.97 -13.36
C ASP A 20 28.95 -10.19 -12.05
N PRO A 21 27.86 -9.44 -11.85
CA PRO A 21 27.03 -9.58 -10.66
C PRO A 21 26.29 -10.91 -10.59
N VAL A 22 25.99 -11.54 -11.74
CA VAL A 22 25.35 -12.87 -11.77
C VAL A 22 26.31 -13.93 -11.26
N LEU A 23 27.57 -13.89 -11.71
CA LEU A 23 28.62 -14.78 -11.22
C LEU A 23 28.87 -14.57 -9.71
N PHE A 24 28.80 -13.32 -9.20
CA PHE A 24 28.89 -13.05 -7.77
C PHE A 24 27.80 -13.76 -6.99
N VAL A 25 26.55 -13.65 -7.43
CA VAL A 25 25.40 -14.32 -6.78
C VAL A 25 25.57 -15.83 -6.77
N GLN A 26 25.94 -16.41 -7.90
CA GLN A 26 26.15 -17.86 -8.02
C GLN A 26 27.30 -18.37 -7.16
N SER A 27 28.48 -17.72 -7.26
CA SER A 27 29.71 -18.22 -6.62
C SER A 27 29.85 -17.80 -5.16
N CYS A 28 29.38 -16.61 -4.77
CA CYS A 28 29.54 -16.10 -3.41
C CYS A 28 28.33 -16.29 -2.52
N LEU A 29 27.12 -16.32 -3.09
CA LEU A 29 25.87 -16.47 -2.33
C LEU A 29 25.24 -17.86 -2.50
N GLY A 30 25.73 -18.65 -3.47
CA GLY A 30 25.22 -20.00 -3.74
C GLY A 30 23.74 -19.99 -4.18
N ALA A 31 23.32 -18.96 -4.91
CA ALA A 31 21.99 -18.83 -5.42
C ALA A 31 21.98 -18.82 -6.96
N GLU A 32 20.94 -19.38 -7.55
CA GLU A 32 20.70 -19.27 -9.00
C GLU A 32 19.64 -18.17 -9.25
N PRO A 33 20.04 -17.02 -9.82
CA PRO A 33 19.09 -15.95 -10.11
C PRO A 33 18.12 -16.37 -11.23
N GLN A 34 16.86 -16.00 -11.10
CA GLN A 34 15.86 -16.09 -12.16
C GLN A 34 16.26 -15.19 -13.35
N GLU A 35 15.69 -15.44 -14.50
CA GLU A 35 16.08 -14.69 -15.72
C GLU A 35 15.88 -13.18 -15.58
N TRP A 36 14.74 -12.75 -15.04
CA TRP A 36 14.51 -11.33 -14.76
C TRP A 36 15.49 -10.74 -13.74
N GLN A 37 15.93 -11.54 -12.76
CA GLN A 37 16.93 -11.10 -11.77
C GLN A 37 18.32 -10.96 -12.39
N LYS A 38 18.69 -11.86 -13.35
CA LYS A 38 19.94 -11.73 -14.13
C LYS A 38 19.92 -10.43 -14.93
N GLN A 39 18.80 -10.14 -15.60
CA GLN A 39 18.61 -8.90 -16.34
C GLN A 39 18.73 -7.68 -15.43
N ALA A 40 18.07 -7.67 -14.26
CA ALA A 40 18.13 -6.58 -13.31
C ALA A 40 19.53 -6.37 -12.73
N LEU A 41 20.26 -7.45 -12.38
CA LEU A 41 21.63 -7.39 -11.92
C LEU A 41 22.56 -6.75 -12.97
N ASN A 42 22.44 -7.15 -14.23
CA ASN A 42 23.20 -6.59 -15.34
C ASN A 42 22.80 -5.11 -15.59
N ALA A 43 21.52 -4.78 -15.54
CA ALA A 43 21.05 -3.42 -15.67
C ALA A 43 21.66 -2.49 -14.59
N VAL A 44 21.71 -2.92 -13.32
CA VAL A 44 22.36 -2.14 -12.25
C VAL A 44 23.86 -1.96 -12.48
N ARG A 45 24.54 -2.95 -13.09
CA ARG A 45 25.94 -2.81 -13.50
C ARG A 45 26.11 -1.72 -14.55
N ASP A 46 25.29 -1.74 -15.58
CA ASP A 46 25.47 -0.96 -16.79
C ASP A 46 24.81 0.43 -16.74
N ASP A 47 23.62 0.53 -16.15
CA ASP A 47 22.80 1.72 -16.17
C ASP A 47 22.84 2.50 -14.83
N PRO A 48 22.81 3.85 -14.88
CA PRO A 48 22.77 4.66 -13.67
C PRO A 48 21.40 4.65 -12.98
N ARG A 49 20.32 4.34 -13.69
CA ARG A 49 18.95 4.41 -13.20
C ARG A 49 18.15 3.18 -13.62
N VAL A 50 17.81 2.34 -12.66
CA VAL A 50 17.04 1.11 -12.90
C VAL A 50 15.75 1.16 -12.11
N ALA A 51 14.61 0.91 -12.77
CA ALA A 51 13.30 0.83 -12.15
C ALA A 51 12.63 -0.50 -12.51
N VAL A 52 12.25 -1.27 -11.49
CA VAL A 52 11.59 -2.56 -11.63
C VAL A 52 10.21 -2.48 -10.98
N LYS A 53 9.16 -2.49 -11.78
CA LYS A 53 7.81 -2.73 -11.28
C LYS A 53 7.49 -4.22 -11.36
N SER A 54 6.88 -4.78 -10.33
CA SER A 54 6.68 -6.22 -10.30
C SER A 54 5.44 -6.64 -9.53
N SER A 55 5.02 -7.87 -9.77
CA SER A 55 4.02 -8.59 -8.97
C SER A 55 4.54 -8.95 -7.57
N HIS A 56 3.67 -9.54 -6.74
CA HIS A 56 4.04 -10.08 -5.44
C HIS A 56 4.79 -11.43 -5.59
N GLY A 57 5.64 -11.77 -4.60
CA GLY A 57 6.25 -13.09 -4.48
C GLY A 57 7.39 -13.44 -5.46
N VAL A 58 7.77 -12.54 -6.37
CA VAL A 58 8.77 -12.82 -7.43
C VAL A 58 10.22 -12.80 -6.96
N GLY A 59 10.51 -12.43 -5.70
CA GLY A 59 11.88 -12.44 -5.16
C GLY A 59 12.60 -11.09 -5.21
N LYS A 60 11.86 -9.97 -5.09
CA LYS A 60 12.40 -8.59 -5.03
C LYS A 60 13.47 -8.41 -3.96
N SER A 61 13.15 -8.77 -2.72
CA SER A 61 14.05 -8.54 -1.56
C SER A 61 15.36 -9.32 -1.69
N ALA A 62 15.33 -10.51 -2.31
CA ALA A 62 16.54 -11.27 -2.62
C ALA A 62 17.41 -10.51 -3.63
N LEU A 63 16.83 -10.01 -4.74
CA LEU A 63 17.55 -9.20 -5.72
C LEU A 63 18.20 -7.98 -5.07
N LEU A 64 17.46 -7.20 -4.27
CA LEU A 64 18.00 -6.02 -3.60
C LEU A 64 19.17 -6.36 -2.68
N SER A 65 19.04 -7.45 -1.92
CA SER A 65 20.10 -7.94 -1.03
C SER A 65 21.36 -8.34 -1.81
N TRP A 66 21.19 -9.02 -2.95
CA TRP A 66 22.29 -9.44 -3.81
C TRP A 66 23.03 -8.23 -4.41
N VAL A 67 22.27 -7.25 -4.91
CA VAL A 67 22.83 -5.99 -5.43
C VAL A 67 23.65 -5.26 -4.35
N ILE A 68 23.12 -5.13 -3.13
CA ILE A 68 23.79 -4.47 -2.02
C ILE A 68 25.10 -5.19 -1.68
N LEU A 69 25.07 -6.50 -1.48
CA LEU A 69 26.25 -7.28 -1.11
C LEU A 69 27.30 -7.29 -2.24
N TRP A 70 26.89 -7.48 -3.50
CA TRP A 70 27.79 -7.39 -4.65
C TRP A 70 28.46 -6.03 -4.73
N TYR A 71 27.66 -4.95 -4.61
CA TYR A 71 28.18 -3.58 -4.75
C TYR A 71 29.17 -3.25 -3.65
N MET A 72 28.93 -3.69 -2.40
CA MET A 72 29.80 -3.46 -1.24
C MET A 72 31.11 -4.24 -1.29
N ILE A 73 31.05 -5.52 -1.68
CA ILE A 73 32.22 -6.42 -1.65
C ILE A 73 33.20 -6.13 -2.79
N THR A 74 32.69 -5.71 -3.94
CA THR A 74 33.52 -5.58 -5.15
C THR A 74 34.07 -4.18 -5.37
N ARG A 75 33.71 -3.18 -4.55
CA ARG A 75 34.17 -1.78 -4.72
C ARG A 75 34.07 -0.96 -3.44
N SER A 76 34.86 0.16 -3.38
CA SER A 76 34.61 1.22 -2.41
C SER A 76 33.33 1.95 -2.81
N CYS A 77 32.36 2.06 -1.89
CA CYS A 77 31.05 2.64 -2.19
C CYS A 77 30.29 3.09 -0.93
N ARG A 78 29.28 3.92 -1.15
CA ARG A 78 28.26 4.24 -0.17
C ARG A 78 26.91 3.78 -0.70
N ILE A 79 26.17 3.01 0.11
CA ILE A 79 24.82 2.58 -0.22
C ILE A 79 23.85 3.14 0.80
N VAL A 80 22.74 3.67 0.33
CA VAL A 80 21.62 4.07 1.17
C VAL A 80 20.43 3.22 0.74
N CYS A 81 19.90 2.39 1.64
CA CYS A 81 18.69 1.63 1.40
C CYS A 81 17.54 2.17 2.24
N THR A 82 16.37 2.28 1.61
CA THR A 82 15.15 2.76 2.23
C THR A 82 13.93 1.98 1.73
N ALA A 83 12.83 2.11 2.46
CA ALA A 83 11.53 1.55 2.12
C ALA A 83 10.42 2.48 2.63
N ASN A 84 9.17 2.20 2.23
CA ASN A 84 8.00 2.98 2.62
C ASN A 84 7.71 2.96 4.14
N SER A 85 8.23 1.98 4.88
CA SER A 85 8.04 1.86 6.33
C SER A 85 9.26 1.29 7.03
N ALA A 86 9.40 1.57 8.35
CA ALA A 86 10.45 1.01 9.18
C ALA A 86 10.36 -0.52 9.27
N ASN A 87 9.16 -1.07 9.30
CA ASN A 87 8.92 -2.50 9.34
C ASN A 87 9.44 -3.19 8.06
N GLN A 88 9.06 -2.68 6.89
CA GLN A 88 9.54 -3.19 5.60
C GLN A 88 11.07 -3.11 5.50
N LEU A 89 11.65 -1.98 5.89
CA LEU A 89 13.09 -1.81 5.85
C LEU A 89 13.83 -2.77 6.79
N ASN A 90 13.43 -2.84 8.07
CA ASN A 90 14.18 -3.55 9.09
C ASN A 90 13.87 -5.05 9.12
N GLN A 91 12.60 -5.42 9.04
CA GLN A 91 12.17 -6.82 9.21
C GLN A 91 12.18 -7.60 7.90
N VAL A 92 12.05 -6.93 6.75
CA VAL A 92 12.06 -7.61 5.45
C VAL A 92 13.40 -7.43 4.75
N LEU A 93 13.74 -6.21 4.31
CA LEU A 93 14.94 -5.99 3.51
C LEU A 93 16.22 -6.24 4.30
N TRP A 94 16.35 -5.66 5.50
CA TRP A 94 17.57 -5.80 6.31
C TRP A 94 17.81 -7.23 6.79
N ALA A 95 16.73 -7.91 7.19
CA ALA A 95 16.80 -9.33 7.55
C ALA A 95 17.22 -10.22 6.37
N GLU A 96 16.74 -9.92 5.17
CA GLU A 96 17.11 -10.65 3.95
C GLU A 96 18.59 -10.41 3.58
N ILE A 97 19.10 -9.17 3.69
CA ILE A 97 20.52 -8.87 3.50
C ILE A 97 21.38 -9.68 4.47
N GLN A 98 21.01 -9.71 5.76
CA GLN A 98 21.75 -10.48 6.76
C GLN A 98 21.72 -12.00 6.48
N LYS A 99 20.59 -12.52 6.03
CA LYS A 99 20.44 -13.92 5.63
C LYS A 99 21.40 -14.28 4.49
N TRP A 100 21.49 -13.45 3.46
CA TRP A 100 22.39 -13.68 2.34
C TRP A 100 23.85 -13.46 2.71
N ALA A 101 24.17 -12.48 3.55
CA ALA A 101 25.53 -12.26 4.07
C ALA A 101 26.07 -13.51 4.80
N ARG A 102 25.21 -14.21 5.56
CA ARG A 102 25.58 -15.47 6.26
C ARG A 102 25.84 -16.65 5.31
N LYS A 103 25.37 -16.60 4.07
CA LYS A 103 25.62 -17.64 3.06
C LYS A 103 26.95 -17.46 2.34
N MET A 104 27.55 -16.29 2.41
CA MET A 104 28.84 -16.03 1.76
C MET A 104 29.97 -16.93 2.32
N PRO A 105 31.07 -17.14 1.56
CA PRO A 105 32.27 -17.78 2.09
C PRO A 105 32.76 -17.11 3.36
N LYS A 106 33.27 -17.88 4.34
CA LYS A 106 33.71 -17.37 5.65
C LYS A 106 34.71 -16.22 5.55
N GLY A 107 35.61 -16.24 4.57
CA GLY A 107 36.56 -15.16 4.32
C GLY A 107 35.87 -13.81 4.03
N LEU A 108 34.78 -13.81 3.26
CA LEU A 108 33.98 -12.61 2.98
C LEU A 108 33.08 -12.23 4.15
N GLN A 109 32.49 -13.22 4.84
CA GLN A 109 31.69 -12.92 6.04
C GLN A 109 32.52 -12.17 7.10
N ASN A 110 33.75 -12.59 7.35
CA ASN A 110 34.65 -11.98 8.34
C ASN A 110 35.07 -10.56 7.98
N GLN A 111 34.91 -10.13 6.73
CA GLN A 111 35.14 -8.74 6.28
C GLN A 111 33.94 -7.83 6.59
N LEU A 112 32.75 -8.37 6.84
CA LEU A 112 31.57 -7.57 7.10
C LEU A 112 31.37 -7.33 8.59
N GLU A 113 31.08 -6.09 8.94
CA GLU A 113 30.53 -5.70 10.24
C GLU A 113 29.09 -5.24 10.03
N ILE A 114 28.12 -5.96 10.64
CA ILE A 114 26.70 -5.73 10.46
C ILE A 114 26.08 -5.31 11.78
N THR A 115 25.48 -4.12 11.81
CA THR A 115 24.68 -3.60 12.92
C THR A 115 23.20 -3.60 12.55
N SER A 116 22.37 -3.00 13.40
CA SER A 116 20.92 -2.88 13.16
C SER A 116 20.56 -2.00 11.96
N ASP A 117 21.41 -1.04 11.59
CA ASP A 117 21.13 -0.03 10.56
C ASP A 117 22.32 0.27 9.64
N LYS A 118 23.43 -0.46 9.82
CA LYS A 118 24.66 -0.23 9.02
C LYS A 118 25.40 -1.52 8.76
N ILE A 119 25.98 -1.62 7.55
CA ILE A 119 26.94 -2.65 7.19
C ILE A 119 28.22 -1.93 6.73
N THR A 120 29.40 -2.40 7.17
CA THR A 120 30.70 -1.90 6.71
C THR A 120 31.59 -3.05 6.25
N VAL A 121 32.54 -2.77 5.38
CA VAL A 121 33.59 -3.71 4.96
C VAL A 121 34.90 -3.30 5.60
N LYS A 122 35.54 -4.21 6.33
CA LYS A 122 36.83 -3.94 7.00
C LYS A 122 37.93 -3.56 6.02
N GLY A 123 38.65 -2.48 6.34
CA GLY A 123 39.77 -2.04 5.54
C GLY A 123 39.43 -1.39 4.19
N VAL A 124 38.12 -1.21 3.89
CA VAL A 124 37.65 -0.55 2.67
C VAL A 124 36.63 0.52 3.06
N ASP A 125 36.69 1.69 2.42
CA ASP A 125 35.63 2.70 2.58
C ASP A 125 34.39 2.28 1.80
N SER A 126 33.67 1.30 2.39
CA SER A 126 32.46 0.75 1.83
C SER A 126 31.43 0.57 2.94
N SER A 127 30.25 1.16 2.78
CA SER A 127 29.18 1.04 3.76
C SER A 127 27.78 1.08 3.13
N CYS A 128 26.85 0.35 3.77
CA CYS A 128 25.42 0.41 3.49
C CYS A 128 24.69 0.90 4.73
N HIS A 129 23.77 1.84 4.56
CA HIS A 129 22.99 2.45 5.62
C HIS A 129 21.51 2.23 5.37
N ALA A 130 20.82 1.63 6.36
CA ALA A 130 19.37 1.58 6.39
C ALA A 130 18.83 2.91 6.93
N ARG A 131 18.00 3.59 6.17
CA ARG A 131 17.36 4.84 6.57
C ARG A 131 15.89 4.81 6.23
N VAL A 132 15.05 4.99 7.25
CA VAL A 132 13.61 5.06 7.04
C VAL A 132 13.28 6.39 6.36
N SER A 133 12.59 6.32 5.26
CA SER A 133 12.08 7.50 4.57
C SER A 133 10.80 7.99 5.26
N ARG A 134 10.84 9.19 5.85
CA ARG A 134 9.66 9.85 6.41
C ARG A 134 9.55 11.24 5.81
N LYS A 135 8.33 11.64 5.48
CA LYS A 135 8.04 12.98 4.94
C LYS A 135 8.48 14.09 5.90
N GLU A 136 8.36 13.84 7.20
CA GLU A 136 8.69 14.76 8.30
C GLU A 136 10.21 14.92 8.49
N ASN A 137 11.02 13.99 7.97
CA ASN A 137 12.47 14.03 8.06
C ASN A 137 13.15 13.51 6.78
N PRO A 138 12.96 14.19 5.63
CA PRO A 138 13.59 13.79 4.37
C PRO A 138 15.12 13.97 4.42
N GLU A 139 15.61 14.86 5.30
CA GLU A 139 17.05 15.13 5.48
C GLU A 139 17.82 13.92 6.02
N ALA A 140 17.16 12.91 6.58
CA ALA A 140 17.81 11.66 6.99
C ALA A 140 18.54 10.94 5.84
N LEU A 141 18.22 11.28 4.59
CA LEU A 141 18.87 10.79 3.37
C LEU A 141 19.88 11.79 2.78
N GLN A 142 20.04 12.97 3.37
CA GLN A 142 21.04 13.95 2.97
C GLN A 142 22.42 13.62 3.53
N GLY A 143 23.47 14.23 2.95
CA GLY A 143 24.83 14.12 3.44
C GLY A 143 25.57 12.83 3.06
N PHE A 144 24.95 11.97 2.28
CA PHE A 144 25.65 10.82 1.71
C PHE A 144 26.34 11.23 0.41
N HIS A 145 27.64 11.47 0.48
CA HIS A 145 28.49 11.78 -0.67
C HIS A 145 29.54 10.70 -0.82
N HIS A 146 29.69 10.17 -2.02
CA HIS A 146 30.73 9.23 -2.39
C HIS A 146 30.84 9.17 -3.91
N GLU A 147 32.02 8.96 -4.47
CA GLU A 147 32.21 8.80 -5.92
C GLU A 147 31.37 7.66 -6.52
N ARG A 148 31.04 6.65 -5.71
CA ARG A 148 30.17 5.50 -6.07
C ARG A 148 29.06 5.35 -5.06
N LEU A 149 28.03 6.17 -5.24
CA LEU A 149 26.83 6.16 -4.41
C LEU A 149 25.75 5.29 -5.08
N LEU A 150 25.11 4.43 -4.30
CA LEU A 150 23.96 3.65 -4.76
C LEU A 150 22.76 3.86 -3.83
N PHE A 151 21.66 4.36 -4.36
CA PHE A 151 20.37 4.34 -3.67
C PHE A 151 19.60 3.07 -4.03
N VAL A 152 19.12 2.36 -3.03
CA VAL A 152 18.27 1.18 -3.16
C VAL A 152 16.96 1.46 -2.46
N ILE A 153 15.87 1.47 -3.20
CA ILE A 153 14.56 1.83 -2.69
C ILE A 153 13.60 0.67 -2.91
N ASP A 154 13.13 0.08 -1.82
CA ASP A 154 12.13 -0.98 -1.81
C ASP A 154 10.73 -0.40 -1.65
N GLU A 155 9.73 -1.07 -2.22
CA GLU A 155 8.32 -0.67 -2.24
C GLU A 155 8.11 0.80 -2.67
N CYS A 156 8.77 1.19 -3.75
CA CYS A 156 8.90 2.57 -4.23
C CYS A 156 7.58 3.30 -4.44
N SER A 157 6.50 2.62 -4.83
CA SER A 157 5.18 3.25 -4.99
C SER A 157 4.67 3.88 -3.69
N GLY A 158 5.09 3.34 -2.55
CA GLY A 158 4.71 3.82 -1.23
C GLY A 158 5.57 4.97 -0.69
N VAL A 159 6.74 5.24 -1.29
CA VAL A 159 7.69 6.26 -0.84
C VAL A 159 7.24 7.65 -1.32
N ASP A 160 7.33 8.64 -0.45
CA ASP A 160 6.94 10.03 -0.76
C ASP A 160 7.92 10.68 -1.75
N ASP A 161 7.41 11.54 -2.66
CA ASP A 161 8.22 12.16 -3.71
C ASP A 161 9.36 13.02 -3.17
N VAL A 162 9.21 13.65 -2.01
CA VAL A 162 10.26 14.44 -1.37
C VAL A 162 11.53 13.62 -1.08
N ILE A 163 11.41 12.32 -0.87
CA ILE A 163 12.53 11.41 -0.64
C ILE A 163 13.36 11.22 -1.92
N PHE A 164 12.68 11.14 -3.05
CA PHE A 164 13.34 11.05 -4.35
C PHE A 164 14.01 12.37 -4.74
N GLU A 165 13.46 13.52 -4.36
CA GLU A 165 14.09 14.84 -4.58
C GLU A 165 15.43 14.92 -3.84
N VAL A 166 15.47 14.47 -2.59
CA VAL A 166 16.71 14.39 -1.80
C VAL A 166 17.70 13.42 -2.44
N ALA A 167 17.24 12.24 -2.86
CA ALA A 167 18.07 11.28 -3.57
C ALA A 167 18.64 11.86 -4.89
N GLN A 168 17.83 12.63 -5.64
CA GLN A 168 18.31 13.29 -6.86
C GLN A 168 19.46 14.26 -6.62
N GLY A 169 19.43 15.03 -5.54
CA GLY A 169 20.55 15.91 -5.16
C GLY A 169 21.85 15.14 -4.99
N ALA A 170 21.81 13.99 -4.34
CA ALA A 170 22.97 13.12 -4.17
C ALA A 170 23.39 12.38 -5.46
N LEU A 171 22.46 12.13 -6.37
CA LEU A 171 22.72 11.51 -7.69
C LEU A 171 23.34 12.48 -8.72
N SER A 172 23.60 13.73 -8.37
CA SER A 172 24.31 14.68 -9.22
C SER A 172 25.80 14.33 -9.43
N THR A 173 26.37 13.50 -8.54
CA THR A 173 27.76 13.03 -8.65
C THR A 173 27.87 11.96 -9.73
N GLU A 174 28.84 12.10 -10.63
CA GLU A 174 29.15 11.10 -11.65
C GLU A 174 29.45 9.74 -11.00
N GLY A 175 28.91 8.64 -11.56
CA GLY A 175 29.04 7.30 -10.99
C GLY A 175 27.98 6.92 -9.94
N SER A 176 27.11 7.86 -9.56
CA SER A 176 25.97 7.55 -8.67
C SER A 176 24.89 6.76 -9.40
N LYS A 177 24.28 5.82 -8.68
CA LYS A 177 23.24 4.93 -9.21
C LYS A 177 22.00 4.89 -8.32
N ILE A 178 20.86 4.57 -8.92
CA ILE A 178 19.61 4.34 -8.20
C ILE A 178 18.91 3.08 -8.74
N LEU A 179 18.49 2.23 -7.82
CA LEU A 179 17.65 1.07 -8.07
C LEU A 179 16.32 1.24 -7.31
N MET A 180 15.24 1.33 -8.05
CA MET A 180 13.88 1.37 -7.53
C MET A 180 13.18 0.06 -7.82
N VAL A 181 12.59 -0.55 -6.79
CA VAL A 181 11.80 -1.78 -6.94
C VAL A 181 10.50 -1.65 -6.17
N GLY A 182 9.40 -2.11 -6.72
CA GLY A 182 8.11 -2.08 -6.00
C GLY A 182 6.94 -2.59 -6.82
N ASN A 183 5.83 -2.80 -6.14
CA ASN A 183 4.56 -3.05 -6.78
C ASN A 183 3.98 -1.72 -7.30
N PRO A 184 3.41 -1.67 -8.51
CA PRO A 184 2.92 -0.43 -9.12
C PRO A 184 1.54 -0.05 -8.58
N THR A 185 1.47 0.32 -7.31
CA THR A 185 0.20 0.58 -6.59
C THR A 185 -0.34 1.99 -6.78
N ARG A 186 0.47 2.93 -7.30
CA ARG A 186 0.09 4.33 -7.55
C ARG A 186 0.28 4.70 -9.01
N ASN A 187 -0.71 5.38 -9.58
CA ASN A 187 -0.64 5.96 -10.93
C ASN A 187 -0.11 7.40 -10.93
N THR A 188 0.58 7.81 -9.88
CA THR A 188 1.21 9.13 -9.73
C THR A 188 2.51 9.00 -8.96
N GLY A 189 3.33 10.07 -8.98
CA GLY A 189 4.57 10.16 -8.22
C GLY A 189 5.79 9.68 -8.99
N TYR A 190 6.94 9.78 -8.32
CA TYR A 190 8.26 9.60 -8.94
C TYR A 190 8.45 8.21 -9.58
N PHE A 191 7.97 7.14 -8.90
CA PHE A 191 8.07 5.78 -9.44
C PHE A 191 7.21 5.58 -10.69
N TYR A 192 5.97 6.11 -10.69
CA TYR A 192 5.10 6.10 -11.88
C TYR A 192 5.73 6.87 -13.04
N ASP A 193 6.26 8.06 -12.77
CA ASP A 193 6.91 8.90 -13.77
C ASP A 193 8.15 8.25 -14.40
N ALA A 194 8.85 7.38 -13.66
CA ALA A 194 9.97 6.62 -14.20
C ALA A 194 9.57 5.66 -15.34
N PHE A 195 8.30 5.22 -15.37
CA PHE A 195 7.77 4.38 -16.45
C PHE A 195 7.03 5.18 -17.54
N HIS A 196 6.65 6.44 -17.27
CA HIS A 196 5.84 7.28 -18.14
C HIS A 196 6.60 8.54 -18.59
N ARG A 197 6.41 9.66 -17.91
CA ARG A 197 6.96 10.97 -18.30
C ARG A 197 8.49 10.97 -18.41
N ASN A 198 9.19 10.30 -17.50
CA ASN A 198 10.65 10.23 -17.43
C ASN A 198 11.22 8.91 -17.96
N ALA A 199 10.44 8.12 -18.67
CA ALA A 199 10.78 6.78 -19.12
C ALA A 199 12.10 6.67 -19.90
N HIS A 200 12.47 7.72 -20.64
CA HIS A 200 13.69 7.79 -21.43
C HIS A 200 14.99 7.85 -20.60
N ARG A 201 14.89 8.12 -19.29
CA ARG A 201 16.03 8.22 -18.37
C ARG A 201 16.27 6.95 -17.57
N TRP A 202 15.41 5.92 -17.75
CA TRP A 202 15.41 4.74 -16.91
C TRP A 202 15.52 3.46 -17.71
N HIS A 203 16.34 2.56 -17.21
CA HIS A 203 16.21 1.16 -17.56
C HIS A 203 15.00 0.61 -16.82
N LYS A 204 13.97 0.23 -17.57
CA LYS A 204 12.67 -0.16 -17.01
C LYS A 204 12.44 -1.64 -17.20
N MET A 205 11.96 -2.28 -16.14
CA MET A 205 11.57 -3.68 -16.16
C MET A 205 10.17 -3.86 -15.56
N THR A 206 9.41 -4.78 -16.16
CA THR A 206 8.14 -5.25 -15.64
C THR A 206 8.29 -6.75 -15.38
N VAL A 207 7.89 -7.19 -14.17
CA VAL A 207 7.99 -8.59 -13.77
C VAL A 207 6.64 -9.05 -13.28
N SER A 208 6.04 -9.98 -14.00
CA SER A 208 4.77 -10.61 -13.65
C SER A 208 4.99 -11.83 -12.76
N CYS A 209 3.92 -12.34 -12.16
CA CYS A 209 3.96 -13.62 -11.45
C CYS A 209 4.33 -14.79 -12.36
N TYR A 210 4.04 -14.70 -13.67
CA TYR A 210 4.41 -15.70 -14.68
C TYR A 210 5.91 -15.76 -14.97
N ASP A 211 6.66 -14.71 -14.65
CA ASP A 211 8.11 -14.64 -14.83
C ASP A 211 8.88 -15.28 -13.68
N SER A 212 8.18 -15.80 -12.66
CA SER A 212 8.80 -16.37 -11.46
C SER A 212 8.33 -17.80 -11.18
N PRO A 213 9.24 -18.78 -11.15
CA PRO A 213 8.89 -20.15 -10.79
C PRO A 213 8.52 -20.35 -9.31
N TYR A 214 8.65 -19.30 -8.48
CA TYR A 214 8.29 -19.33 -7.06
C TYR A 214 6.82 -19.00 -6.81
N VAL A 215 6.12 -18.47 -7.83
CA VAL A 215 4.68 -18.21 -7.77
C VAL A 215 3.97 -19.41 -8.39
N SER A 216 3.12 -20.07 -7.62
CA SER A 216 2.39 -21.25 -8.12
C SER A 216 1.24 -20.86 -9.04
N ASP A 217 0.92 -21.72 -10.00
CA ASP A 217 -0.24 -21.54 -10.89
C ASP A 217 -1.55 -21.48 -10.07
N ASP A 218 -1.65 -22.28 -9.00
CA ASP A 218 -2.82 -22.27 -8.11
C ASP A 218 -3.06 -20.89 -7.49
N PHE A 219 -2.00 -20.22 -7.04
CA PHE A 219 -2.10 -18.84 -6.52
C PHE A 219 -2.60 -17.85 -7.57
N ILE A 220 -2.12 -17.99 -8.82
CA ILE A 220 -2.54 -17.13 -9.92
C ILE A 220 -4.03 -17.35 -10.25
N GLU A 221 -4.46 -18.60 -10.30
CA GLU A 221 -5.87 -18.93 -10.57
C GLU A 221 -6.78 -18.50 -9.40
N GLU A 222 -6.32 -18.61 -8.16
CA GLU A 222 -7.03 -18.06 -7.00
C GLU A 222 -7.21 -16.54 -7.12
N MET A 223 -6.15 -15.82 -7.47
CA MET A 223 -6.22 -14.36 -7.70
C MET A 223 -7.17 -13.99 -8.85
N LYS A 224 -7.17 -14.75 -9.94
CA LYS A 224 -8.13 -14.55 -11.04
C LYS A 224 -9.56 -14.77 -10.59
N SER A 225 -9.80 -15.84 -9.85
CA SER A 225 -11.13 -16.17 -9.33
C SER A 225 -11.63 -15.14 -8.33
N GLN A 226 -10.74 -14.65 -7.45
CA GLN A 226 -11.11 -13.73 -6.36
C GLN A 226 -11.31 -12.30 -6.85
N TYR A 227 -10.45 -11.80 -7.74
CA TYR A 227 -10.41 -10.39 -8.12
C TYR A 227 -10.87 -10.13 -9.56
N GLY A 228 -10.91 -11.14 -10.41
CA GLY A 228 -11.15 -11.02 -11.84
C GLY A 228 -9.87 -10.64 -12.60
N GLU A 229 -9.64 -11.28 -13.75
CA GLU A 229 -8.42 -11.12 -14.57
C GLU A 229 -8.24 -9.70 -15.13
N THR A 230 -9.33 -8.94 -15.30
CA THR A 230 -9.31 -7.56 -15.82
C THR A 230 -9.27 -6.50 -14.70
N SER A 231 -9.24 -6.91 -13.42
CA SER A 231 -9.24 -5.97 -12.29
C SER A 231 -7.89 -5.28 -12.12
N ASN A 232 -7.91 -4.05 -11.60
CA ASN A 232 -6.68 -3.35 -11.23
C ASN A 232 -5.88 -4.11 -10.16
N ILE A 233 -6.55 -4.87 -9.29
CA ILE A 233 -5.89 -5.68 -8.28
C ILE A 233 -5.06 -6.77 -8.94
N PHE A 234 -5.63 -7.49 -9.89
CA PHE A 234 -4.92 -8.53 -10.65
C PHE A 234 -3.77 -7.93 -11.47
N ARG A 235 -3.99 -6.78 -12.15
CA ARG A 235 -2.94 -6.08 -12.89
C ARG A 235 -1.76 -5.73 -12.00
N ILE A 236 -2.00 -5.14 -10.84
CA ILE A 236 -0.94 -4.72 -9.90
C ILE A 236 -0.25 -5.92 -9.27
N ARG A 237 -1.03 -6.85 -8.70
CA ARG A 237 -0.50 -7.92 -7.85
C ARG A 237 0.02 -9.12 -8.63
N ALA A 238 -0.58 -9.44 -9.79
CA ALA A 238 -0.20 -10.58 -10.62
C ALA A 238 0.64 -10.17 -11.84
N LEU A 239 0.25 -9.12 -12.55
CA LEU A 239 0.98 -8.71 -13.75
C LEU A 239 2.12 -7.73 -13.47
N GLY A 240 2.18 -7.13 -12.29
CA GLY A 240 3.18 -6.10 -11.98
C GLY A 240 3.00 -4.84 -12.86
N GLU A 241 1.78 -4.57 -13.28
CA GLU A 241 1.43 -3.41 -14.09
C GLU A 241 0.69 -2.36 -13.28
N PHE A 242 0.85 -1.09 -13.66
CA PHE A 242 0.03 -0.03 -13.09
C PHE A 242 -1.44 -0.28 -13.39
N GLY A 243 -2.29 0.07 -12.43
CA GLY A 243 -3.73 0.01 -12.64
C GLY A 243 -4.14 0.93 -13.78
N GLU A 244 -5.22 0.61 -14.47
CA GLU A 244 -5.82 1.55 -15.41
C GLU A 244 -6.42 2.71 -14.63
N ASP A 245 -6.09 3.95 -15.03
CA ASP A 245 -6.72 5.13 -14.49
C ASP A 245 -8.20 5.12 -14.87
N SER A 246 -9.03 4.67 -13.96
CA SER A 246 -10.41 5.08 -13.97
C SER A 246 -10.47 6.38 -13.15
N ASN A 247 -10.60 7.51 -13.80
CA ASN A 247 -10.89 8.82 -13.18
C ASN A 247 -12.15 8.77 -12.31
N ASP A 248 -12.78 7.60 -12.19
CA ASP A 248 -14.03 7.32 -11.52
C ASP A 248 -13.89 6.49 -10.22
N THR A 249 -12.68 6.07 -9.82
CA THR A 249 -12.47 5.41 -8.51
C THR A 249 -12.75 6.39 -7.38
N LEU A 250 -13.64 6.02 -6.46
CA LEU A 250 -14.07 6.93 -5.41
C LEU A 250 -13.01 7.11 -4.32
N ILE A 251 -12.39 6.00 -3.84
CA ILE A 251 -11.34 6.01 -2.82
C ILE A 251 -10.12 5.28 -3.38
N SER A 252 -9.01 6.00 -3.55
CA SER A 252 -7.81 5.37 -4.10
C SER A 252 -7.17 4.41 -3.10
N ARG A 253 -6.62 3.30 -3.60
CA ARG A 253 -5.97 2.29 -2.77
C ARG A 253 -4.82 2.89 -1.94
N HIS A 254 -4.08 3.81 -2.51
CA HIS A 254 -2.97 4.46 -1.85
C HIS A 254 -3.35 5.17 -0.54
N ILE A 255 -4.46 5.95 -0.53
CA ILE A 255 -4.85 6.67 0.71
C ILE A 255 -5.30 5.70 1.80
N VAL A 256 -5.90 4.56 1.43
CA VAL A 256 -6.29 3.48 2.35
C VAL A 256 -5.05 2.80 2.93
N GLU A 257 -4.10 2.38 2.10
CA GLU A 257 -2.85 1.75 2.54
C GLU A 257 -2.00 2.70 3.42
N THR A 258 -2.04 4.00 3.13
CA THR A 258 -1.37 5.00 3.97
C THR A 258 -2.05 5.11 5.35
N ALA A 259 -3.37 4.97 5.44
CA ALA A 259 -4.09 4.96 6.72
C ALA A 259 -3.80 3.70 7.55
N ILE A 260 -3.59 2.55 6.91
CA ILE A 260 -3.18 1.30 7.59
C ILE A 260 -1.76 1.44 8.19
N ALA A 261 -0.84 2.06 7.44
CA ALA A 261 0.55 2.22 7.88
C ALA A 261 0.74 3.30 8.95
N ARG A 262 -0.30 4.07 9.26
CA ARG A 262 -0.23 5.19 10.18
C ARG A 262 -0.66 4.80 11.59
N GLU A 263 0.12 5.19 12.58
CA GLU A 263 -0.27 5.16 13.99
C GLU A 263 -0.83 6.53 14.37
N VAL A 264 -2.09 6.54 14.80
CA VAL A 264 -2.82 7.76 15.20
C VAL A 264 -3.57 7.48 16.47
N ASP A 265 -3.46 8.38 17.43
CA ASP A 265 -4.27 8.32 18.64
C ASP A 265 -5.74 8.67 18.29
N PRO A 266 -6.72 7.90 18.80
CA PRO A 266 -8.12 8.22 18.57
C PRO A 266 -8.47 9.56 19.22
N MET A 267 -9.28 10.35 18.52
CA MET A 267 -9.85 11.57 19.11
C MET A 267 -10.62 11.23 20.39
N ASN A 268 -10.54 12.11 21.38
CA ASN A 268 -11.26 11.94 22.65
C ASN A 268 -12.77 12.24 22.51
N ILE A 269 -13.43 11.40 21.70
CA ILE A 269 -14.89 11.43 21.47
C ILE A 269 -15.43 10.01 21.57
N SER A 270 -16.72 9.88 21.86
CA SER A 270 -17.34 8.56 21.98
C SER A 270 -17.37 7.82 20.63
N PRO A 271 -17.20 6.49 20.64
CA PRO A 271 -17.29 5.68 19.43
C PRO A 271 -18.68 5.72 18.79
N ILE A 272 -18.70 5.49 17.47
CA ILE A 272 -19.91 5.31 16.65
C ILE A 272 -19.79 3.95 15.97
N TRP A 273 -20.86 3.18 16.04
CA TRP A 273 -20.93 1.91 15.30
C TRP A 273 -21.78 2.05 14.06
N GLY A 274 -21.40 1.35 12.99
CA GLY A 274 -22.18 1.22 11.76
C GLY A 274 -22.55 -0.24 11.54
N LEU A 275 -23.83 -0.51 11.34
CA LEU A 275 -24.38 -1.84 11.14
C LEU A 275 -25.09 -1.92 9.79
N ASP A 276 -24.50 -2.63 8.83
CA ASP A 276 -25.16 -3.03 7.61
C ASP A 276 -25.82 -4.41 7.80
N VAL A 277 -27.11 -4.50 7.51
CA VAL A 277 -27.92 -5.71 7.77
C VAL A 277 -28.34 -6.36 6.45
N ALA A 278 -27.82 -7.54 6.19
CA ALA A 278 -28.18 -8.35 5.04
C ALA A 278 -29.22 -9.41 5.38
N GLN A 279 -30.11 -9.69 4.41
CA GLN A 279 -31.07 -10.79 4.47
C GLN A 279 -30.39 -12.12 4.05
N TYR A 280 -31.08 -13.23 4.22
CA TYR A 280 -30.65 -14.53 3.70
C TYR A 280 -30.22 -14.43 2.23
N GLY A 281 -29.01 -14.85 1.94
CA GLY A 281 -28.41 -14.78 0.60
C GLY A 281 -26.88 -14.74 0.63
N ASN A 282 -26.29 -14.19 -0.42
CA ASN A 282 -24.85 -14.08 -0.56
C ASN A 282 -24.26 -12.82 0.08
N ASP A 283 -25.09 -11.84 0.46
CA ASP A 283 -24.66 -10.61 1.13
C ASP A 283 -24.47 -10.89 2.64
N ARG A 284 -23.57 -10.16 3.30
CA ARG A 284 -23.21 -10.35 4.71
C ARG A 284 -23.66 -9.16 5.54
N CYS A 285 -23.96 -9.41 6.82
CA CYS A 285 -24.02 -8.32 7.78
C CYS A 285 -22.60 -7.83 8.11
N GLY A 286 -22.47 -6.53 8.34
CA GLY A 286 -21.21 -5.90 8.75
C GLY A 286 -21.40 -5.03 9.98
N LEU A 287 -20.42 -5.05 10.93
CA LEU A 287 -20.38 -4.18 12.10
C LEU A 287 -19.01 -3.48 12.15
N ALA A 288 -19.02 -2.18 11.93
CA ALA A 288 -17.84 -1.31 12.01
C ALA A 288 -17.87 -0.45 13.27
N LYS A 289 -16.72 -0.24 13.92
CA LYS A 289 -16.58 0.56 15.14
C LYS A 289 -15.56 1.67 14.89
N ARG A 290 -15.98 2.94 14.86
CA ARG A 290 -15.12 4.10 14.60
C ARG A 290 -15.15 5.08 15.75
N GLN A 291 -13.98 5.55 16.17
CA GLN A 291 -13.81 6.63 17.14
C GLN A 291 -13.07 7.79 16.45
N GLY A 292 -13.83 8.80 16.05
CA GLY A 292 -13.28 9.95 15.33
C GLY A 292 -12.48 9.59 14.08
N ASN A 293 -11.18 9.70 14.19
CA ASN A 293 -10.21 9.45 13.12
C ASN A 293 -9.64 8.01 13.11
N VAL A 294 -10.14 7.09 13.93
CA VAL A 294 -9.65 5.72 14.00
C VAL A 294 -10.79 4.71 13.77
N LEU A 295 -10.61 3.77 12.84
CA LEU A 295 -11.38 2.53 12.80
C LEU A 295 -10.75 1.58 13.81
N MET A 296 -11.45 1.31 14.93
CA MET A 296 -10.87 0.76 16.15
C MET A 296 -10.43 -0.70 16.04
N GLU A 297 -11.12 -1.49 15.22
CA GLU A 297 -10.87 -2.92 15.01
C GLU A 297 -11.30 -3.33 13.60
N PRO A 298 -10.87 -4.50 13.09
CA PRO A 298 -11.39 -5.03 11.83
C PRO A 298 -12.91 -5.10 11.83
N VAL A 299 -13.53 -4.71 10.72
CA VAL A 299 -14.99 -4.79 10.56
C VAL A 299 -15.43 -6.24 10.71
N LYS A 300 -16.29 -6.50 11.68
CA LYS A 300 -16.85 -7.83 11.92
C LYS A 300 -17.91 -8.13 10.88
N SER A 301 -17.91 -9.33 10.34
CA SER A 301 -18.94 -9.77 9.39
C SER A 301 -19.44 -11.16 9.68
N TRP A 302 -20.71 -11.39 9.37
CA TRP A 302 -21.37 -12.71 9.49
C TRP A 302 -22.44 -12.89 8.42
N GLN A 303 -22.78 -14.14 8.16
CA GLN A 303 -23.76 -14.54 7.14
C GLN A 303 -24.67 -15.63 7.70
N GLY A 304 -25.88 -15.76 7.12
CA GLY A 304 -26.78 -16.86 7.42
C GLY A 304 -27.48 -16.76 8.78
N LYS A 305 -27.44 -15.60 9.45
CA LYS A 305 -28.17 -15.34 10.70
C LYS A 305 -29.51 -14.67 10.42
N ASP A 306 -30.50 -15.01 11.23
CA ASP A 306 -31.75 -14.28 11.22
C ASP A 306 -31.66 -12.92 11.92
N LEU A 307 -32.78 -12.17 11.93
CA LEU A 307 -32.80 -10.83 12.54
C LEU A 307 -32.52 -10.87 14.03
N MET A 308 -33.05 -11.85 14.75
CA MET A 308 -32.90 -11.96 16.19
C MET A 308 -31.50 -12.41 16.58
N GLU A 309 -30.89 -13.32 15.80
CA GLU A 309 -29.51 -13.72 15.94
C GLU A 309 -28.55 -12.54 15.69
N THR A 310 -28.86 -11.71 14.68
CA THR A 310 -28.10 -10.47 14.40
C THR A 310 -28.22 -9.49 15.56
N VAL A 311 -29.43 -9.27 16.12
CA VAL A 311 -29.63 -8.46 17.33
C VAL A 311 -28.84 -9.03 18.50
N GLY A 312 -28.89 -10.35 18.72
CA GLY A 312 -28.16 -11.02 19.79
C GLY A 312 -26.64 -10.82 19.68
N PHE A 313 -26.12 -10.89 18.44
CA PHE A 313 -24.71 -10.64 18.19
C PHE A 313 -24.30 -9.20 18.55
N VAL A 314 -25.07 -8.19 18.08
CA VAL A 314 -24.78 -6.78 18.38
C VAL A 314 -24.92 -6.48 19.88
N LEU A 315 -25.92 -7.07 20.54
CA LEU A 315 -26.09 -6.95 21.99
C LEU A 315 -24.89 -7.52 22.76
N THR A 316 -24.44 -8.72 22.38
CA THR A 316 -23.27 -9.36 22.98
C THR A 316 -22.01 -8.48 22.82
N GLU A 317 -21.80 -7.92 21.64
CA GLU A 317 -20.69 -6.99 21.37
C GLU A 317 -20.81 -5.72 22.24
N TYR A 318 -22.02 -5.18 22.39
CA TYR A 318 -22.26 -3.99 23.20
C TYR A 318 -22.02 -4.26 24.68
N GLU A 319 -22.47 -5.40 25.20
CA GLU A 319 -22.28 -5.78 26.60
C GLU A 319 -20.82 -6.11 26.93
N ALA A 320 -20.08 -6.72 25.99
CA ALA A 320 -18.67 -7.02 26.11
C ALA A 320 -17.78 -5.77 26.06
N THR A 321 -18.30 -4.65 25.50
CA THR A 321 -17.56 -3.39 25.40
C THR A 321 -17.60 -2.64 26.73
N SER A 322 -16.42 -2.14 27.18
CA SER A 322 -16.32 -1.37 28.43
C SER A 322 -17.23 -0.13 28.37
N PHE A 323 -17.76 0.30 29.52
CA PHE A 323 -18.73 1.41 29.57
C PHE A 323 -18.21 2.69 28.91
N MET A 324 -16.92 2.98 29.05
CA MET A 324 -16.27 4.18 28.49
C MET A 324 -16.07 4.10 26.96
N GLU A 325 -16.07 2.89 26.38
CA GLU A 325 -15.86 2.64 24.96
C GLU A 325 -17.16 2.28 24.23
N ARG A 326 -18.29 2.28 24.93
CA ARG A 326 -19.59 2.03 24.32
C ARG A 326 -19.94 3.12 23.31
N PRO A 327 -20.58 2.76 22.20
CA PRO A 327 -20.96 3.73 21.19
C PRO A 327 -22.02 4.70 21.72
N VAL A 328 -21.87 5.97 21.36
CA VAL A 328 -22.91 6.97 21.58
C VAL A 328 -24.08 6.78 20.62
N GLU A 329 -23.84 6.13 19.48
CA GLU A 329 -24.81 5.87 18.45
C GLU A 329 -24.42 4.62 17.63
N ILE A 330 -25.41 3.78 17.31
CA ILE A 330 -25.31 2.65 16.38
C ILE A 330 -26.15 3.00 15.15
N CYS A 331 -25.49 3.37 14.06
CA CYS A 331 -26.12 3.71 12.78
C CYS A 331 -26.47 2.42 12.03
N VAL A 332 -27.76 2.08 11.90
CA VAL A 332 -28.24 0.85 11.28
C VAL A 332 -28.85 1.15 9.92
N ASP A 333 -28.40 0.51 8.84
CA ASP A 333 -29.12 0.62 7.56
C ASP A 333 -30.53 0.09 7.73
N SER A 334 -31.52 0.94 7.51
CA SER A 334 -32.92 0.64 7.71
C SER A 334 -33.64 0.16 6.45
N ILE A 335 -32.93 0.00 5.33
CA ILE A 335 -33.55 -0.52 4.10
C ILE A 335 -33.89 -2.01 4.31
N GLY A 336 -35.12 -2.37 3.98
CA GLY A 336 -35.61 -3.74 4.11
C GLY A 336 -35.70 -4.20 5.56
N ILE A 337 -34.95 -5.26 5.93
CA ILE A 337 -35.03 -5.90 7.24
C ILE A 337 -34.34 -5.15 8.36
N GLY A 338 -33.39 -4.25 8.03
CA GLY A 338 -32.61 -3.51 9.03
C GLY A 338 -33.46 -2.61 9.94
N ALA A 339 -34.62 -2.15 9.46
CA ALA A 339 -35.55 -1.40 10.31
C ALA A 339 -36.04 -2.22 11.53
N GLY A 340 -36.32 -3.53 11.34
CA GLY A 340 -36.68 -4.44 12.42
C GLY A 340 -35.57 -4.68 13.42
N VAL A 341 -34.33 -4.83 12.93
CA VAL A 341 -33.11 -4.93 13.78
C VAL A 341 -32.93 -3.66 14.60
N CYS A 342 -33.04 -2.48 13.97
CA CYS A 342 -32.89 -1.20 14.65
C CYS A 342 -33.94 -1.05 15.77
N SER A 343 -35.22 -1.30 15.49
CA SER A 343 -36.31 -1.21 16.48
C SER A 343 -36.06 -2.15 17.66
N ARG A 344 -35.61 -3.38 17.41
CA ARG A 344 -35.34 -4.35 18.46
C ARG A 344 -34.13 -3.96 19.32
N LEU A 345 -33.07 -3.40 18.73
CA LEU A 345 -31.94 -2.86 19.49
C LEU A 345 -32.36 -1.70 20.39
N GLN A 346 -33.26 -0.81 19.91
CA GLN A 346 -33.81 0.28 20.71
C GLN A 346 -34.65 -0.23 21.88
N GLU A 347 -35.52 -1.25 21.67
CA GLU A 347 -36.27 -1.88 22.74
C GLU A 347 -35.38 -2.49 23.83
N LEU A 348 -34.19 -2.97 23.47
CA LEU A 348 -33.17 -3.50 24.38
C LEU A 348 -32.32 -2.40 25.04
N GLY A 349 -32.64 -1.11 24.77
CA GLY A 349 -31.94 0.03 25.39
C GLY A 349 -30.62 0.43 24.74
N LEU A 350 -30.30 -0.11 23.55
CA LEU A 350 -29.10 0.29 22.81
C LEU A 350 -29.35 1.62 22.06
N PRO A 351 -28.32 2.46 21.86
CA PRO A 351 -28.42 3.75 21.17
C PRO A 351 -28.50 3.58 19.64
N ALA A 352 -29.40 2.72 19.15
CA ALA A 352 -29.54 2.43 17.72
C ALA A 352 -30.36 3.52 17.02
N ARG A 353 -29.91 3.94 15.82
CA ARG A 353 -30.60 4.88 14.95
C ARG A 353 -30.72 4.32 13.54
N ALA A 354 -31.95 4.33 13.01
CA ALA A 354 -32.23 3.93 11.65
C ALA A 354 -31.66 4.96 10.65
N ILE A 355 -30.92 4.48 9.66
CA ILE A 355 -30.35 5.28 8.56
C ILE A 355 -30.94 4.74 7.26
N ASN A 356 -31.72 5.56 6.58
CA ASN A 356 -32.19 5.23 5.24
C ASN A 356 -31.20 5.80 4.21
N VAL A 357 -30.28 4.99 3.74
CA VAL A 357 -29.23 5.44 2.78
C VAL A 357 -29.78 5.84 1.41
N ALA A 358 -31.05 5.55 1.11
CA ALA A 358 -31.73 5.98 -0.12
C ALA A 358 -32.34 7.38 -0.01
N GLU A 359 -32.41 7.98 1.19
CA GLU A 359 -32.96 9.31 1.42
C GLU A 359 -32.16 10.42 0.75
N SER A 360 -32.73 11.60 0.76
CA SER A 360 -32.06 12.82 0.30
C SER A 360 -30.85 13.12 1.18
N PRO A 361 -29.70 13.46 0.58
CA PRO A 361 -28.51 13.81 1.32
C PRO A 361 -28.65 15.17 2.02
N SER A 362 -27.82 15.44 3.04
CA SER A 362 -27.78 16.76 3.68
C SER A 362 -27.25 17.84 2.71
N LEU A 363 -26.34 17.47 1.79
CA LEU A 363 -25.83 18.32 0.73
C LEU A 363 -26.50 17.97 -0.61
N GLY A 364 -27.79 18.19 -0.70
CA GLY A 364 -28.63 17.83 -1.85
C GLY A 364 -28.23 18.49 -3.19
N ALA A 365 -27.48 19.59 -3.16
CA ALA A 365 -26.89 20.19 -4.36
C ALA A 365 -25.72 19.36 -4.92
N ARG A 366 -24.99 18.65 -4.08
CA ARG A 366 -23.73 17.94 -4.45
C ARG A 366 -23.93 16.45 -4.68
N TYR A 367 -24.80 15.80 -3.93
CA TYR A 367 -25.00 14.35 -3.97
C TYR A 367 -26.41 13.97 -4.39
N GLN A 368 -26.58 12.77 -4.93
CA GLN A 368 -27.91 12.30 -5.34
C GLN A 368 -28.68 11.67 -4.18
N ARG A 369 -28.02 10.85 -3.33
CA ARG A 369 -28.59 10.12 -2.19
C ARG A 369 -27.67 10.25 -0.98
N LEU A 370 -28.20 9.91 0.20
CA LEU A 370 -27.42 9.87 1.43
C LEU A 370 -26.25 8.88 1.33
N ARG A 371 -26.44 7.70 0.70
CA ARG A 371 -25.34 6.75 0.44
C ARG A 371 -24.17 7.41 -0.28
N ASP A 372 -24.43 8.20 -1.29
CA ASP A 372 -23.39 8.89 -2.05
C ASP A 372 -22.61 9.87 -1.15
N GLU A 373 -23.33 10.64 -0.34
CA GLU A 373 -22.72 11.58 0.61
C GLU A 373 -21.84 10.83 1.63
N LEU A 374 -22.29 9.70 2.19
CA LEU A 374 -21.53 8.93 3.17
C LEU A 374 -20.23 8.35 2.58
N TRP A 375 -20.27 7.85 1.35
CA TRP A 375 -19.09 7.39 0.64
C TRP A 375 -18.08 8.52 0.40
N PHE A 376 -18.54 9.71 0.03
CA PHE A 376 -17.66 10.87 -0.15
C PHE A 376 -17.12 11.38 1.18
N LYS A 377 -17.87 11.34 2.29
CA LYS A 377 -17.37 11.64 3.64
C LYS A 377 -16.28 10.65 4.07
N CYS A 378 -16.44 9.38 3.73
CA CYS A 378 -15.42 8.38 3.97
C CYS A 378 -14.14 8.69 3.16
N ARG A 379 -14.26 9.08 1.91
CA ARG A 379 -13.15 9.57 1.09
C ARG A 379 -12.45 10.76 1.74
N GLU A 380 -13.20 11.80 2.14
CA GLU A 380 -12.69 13.00 2.81
C GLU A 380 -11.95 12.64 4.12
N TRP A 381 -12.45 11.65 4.88
CA TRP A 381 -11.80 11.13 6.07
C TRP A 381 -10.42 10.53 5.78
N PHE A 382 -10.25 9.81 4.69
CA PHE A 382 -8.94 9.32 4.25
C PHE A 382 -8.04 10.45 3.71
N GLU A 383 -8.60 11.40 2.97
CA GLU A 383 -7.86 12.52 2.37
C GLU A 383 -7.32 13.50 3.41
N ALA A 384 -7.96 13.60 4.58
CA ALA A 384 -7.48 14.40 5.72
C ALA A 384 -6.11 13.93 6.24
N ARG A 385 -5.73 12.66 5.99
CA ARG A 385 -4.42 12.07 6.33
C ARG A 385 -4.08 12.05 7.82
N ASP A 386 -5.07 12.18 8.69
CA ASP A 386 -4.96 12.12 10.15
C ASP A 386 -5.68 10.90 10.73
N CYS A 387 -6.01 9.94 9.89
CA CYS A 387 -6.78 8.75 10.23
C CYS A 387 -5.96 7.46 10.18
N SER A 388 -6.43 6.44 10.90
CA SER A 388 -5.88 5.08 10.84
C SER A 388 -6.96 4.02 10.83
N MET A 389 -6.64 2.85 10.27
CA MET A 389 -7.50 1.68 10.24
C MET A 389 -6.69 0.39 10.31
N PRO A 390 -7.28 -0.72 10.82
CA PRO A 390 -6.64 -2.03 10.80
C PRO A 390 -6.35 -2.52 9.38
N ASP A 391 -5.31 -3.34 9.25
CA ASP A 391 -5.02 -4.07 8.01
C ASP A 391 -6.04 -5.20 7.82
N GLN A 392 -7.08 -4.93 7.06
CA GLN A 392 -8.12 -5.88 6.67
C GLN A 392 -8.27 -5.85 5.15
N GLU A 393 -7.60 -6.79 4.49
CA GLU A 393 -7.52 -6.83 3.02
C GLU A 393 -8.89 -6.79 2.34
N GLU A 394 -9.88 -7.47 2.89
CA GLU A 394 -11.23 -7.50 2.33
C GLU A 394 -11.88 -6.11 2.35
N LEU A 395 -11.79 -5.38 3.47
CA LEU A 395 -12.27 -4.00 3.57
C LEU A 395 -11.53 -3.07 2.61
N VAL A 396 -10.21 -3.22 2.49
CA VAL A 396 -9.40 -2.45 1.53
C VAL A 396 -9.91 -2.66 0.11
N ASN A 397 -10.19 -3.91 -0.27
CA ASN A 397 -10.68 -4.24 -1.60
C ASN A 397 -12.07 -3.65 -1.86
N GLU A 398 -12.99 -3.71 -0.89
CA GLU A 398 -14.33 -3.13 -1.01
C GLU A 398 -14.28 -1.60 -1.13
N LEU A 399 -13.48 -0.92 -0.29
CA LEU A 399 -13.32 0.54 -0.31
C LEU A 399 -12.76 1.05 -1.65
N THR A 400 -11.84 0.30 -2.24
CA THR A 400 -11.10 0.73 -3.45
C THR A 400 -11.74 0.27 -4.75
N ALA A 401 -12.70 -0.65 -4.70
CA ALA A 401 -13.38 -1.17 -5.89
C ALA A 401 -14.50 -0.25 -6.39
N LEU A 402 -15.04 0.61 -5.50
CA LEU A 402 -16.20 1.44 -5.81
C LEU A 402 -15.84 2.59 -6.73
N ARG A 403 -16.70 2.82 -7.72
CA ARG A 403 -16.58 3.92 -8.68
C ARG A 403 -17.64 4.99 -8.41
N PHE A 404 -17.45 6.17 -8.97
CA PHE A 404 -18.45 7.22 -8.98
C PHE A 404 -18.61 7.82 -10.38
N LYS A 405 -19.71 8.51 -10.59
CA LYS A 405 -19.95 9.28 -11.81
C LYS A 405 -20.60 10.62 -11.48
N ILE A 406 -20.36 11.59 -12.35
CA ILE A 406 -21.05 12.87 -12.29
C ILE A 406 -22.26 12.76 -13.21
N LEU A 407 -23.44 13.04 -12.66
CA LEU A 407 -24.68 13.01 -13.41
C LEU A 407 -24.81 14.28 -14.26
N SER A 408 -25.71 14.28 -15.25
CA SER A 408 -26.05 15.46 -16.06
C SER A 408 -26.54 16.66 -15.23
N SER A 409 -27.03 16.41 -14.01
CA SER A 409 -27.39 17.43 -13.02
C SER A 409 -26.20 18.02 -12.26
N GLY A 410 -24.96 17.59 -12.53
CA GLY A 410 -23.75 17.95 -11.79
C GLY A 410 -23.57 17.25 -10.45
N LYS A 411 -24.52 16.38 -10.05
CA LYS A 411 -24.44 15.67 -8.77
C LYS A 411 -23.54 14.45 -8.87
N PHE A 412 -22.80 14.18 -7.79
CA PHE A 412 -22.03 12.95 -7.65
C PHE A 412 -22.94 11.76 -7.28
N LYS A 413 -22.66 10.63 -7.88
CA LYS A 413 -23.34 9.36 -7.63
C LYS A 413 -22.31 8.25 -7.50
N ALA A 414 -22.27 7.59 -6.36
CA ALA A 414 -21.50 6.36 -6.15
C ALA A 414 -22.11 5.19 -6.92
N GLU A 415 -21.29 4.25 -7.38
CA GLU A 415 -21.71 3.06 -8.09
C GLU A 415 -22.68 2.22 -7.24
N GLY A 416 -23.75 1.74 -7.85
CA GLY A 416 -24.73 0.90 -7.19
C GLY A 416 -24.29 -0.57 -7.09
N LYS A 417 -24.86 -1.32 -6.11
CA LYS A 417 -24.55 -2.76 -5.93
C LYS A 417 -24.81 -3.56 -7.24
N ASP A 418 -25.84 -3.22 -8.01
CA ASP A 418 -26.12 -3.88 -9.29
C ASP A 418 -25.08 -3.56 -10.38
N GLU A 419 -24.55 -2.34 -10.40
CA GLU A 419 -23.49 -1.94 -11.32
C GLU A 419 -22.19 -2.69 -10.97
N MET A 420 -21.86 -2.83 -9.67
CA MET A 420 -20.72 -3.62 -9.18
C MET A 420 -20.88 -5.11 -9.53
N LYS A 421 -22.05 -5.70 -9.33
CA LYS A 421 -22.34 -7.10 -9.70
C LYS A 421 -22.15 -7.36 -11.21
N LYS A 422 -22.50 -6.41 -12.08
CA LYS A 422 -22.24 -6.50 -13.53
C LYS A 422 -20.76 -6.51 -13.89
N ARG A 423 -19.91 -5.95 -13.01
CA ARG A 423 -18.44 -6.00 -13.12
C ARG A 423 -17.84 -7.26 -12.48
N GLY A 424 -18.66 -8.21 -12.02
CA GLY A 424 -18.19 -9.41 -11.33
C GLY A 424 -17.75 -9.21 -9.88
N LEU A 425 -18.10 -8.06 -9.27
CA LEU A 425 -17.74 -7.73 -7.91
C LEU A 425 -18.87 -8.13 -6.94
N ARG A 426 -18.50 -8.43 -5.69
CA ARG A 426 -19.46 -8.64 -4.59
C ARG A 426 -19.95 -7.30 -4.04
N SER A 427 -21.03 -7.36 -3.26
CA SER A 427 -21.49 -6.22 -2.46
C SER A 427 -20.40 -5.77 -1.50
N PRO A 428 -20.21 -4.45 -1.29
CA PRO A 428 -19.19 -3.93 -0.39
C PRO A 428 -19.73 -3.85 1.06
N ASP A 429 -20.11 -5.01 1.63
CA ASP A 429 -20.88 -5.11 2.88
C ASP A 429 -20.08 -4.59 4.09
N LEU A 430 -18.77 -4.82 4.14
CA LEU A 430 -17.90 -4.29 5.18
C LEU A 430 -17.73 -2.77 5.05
N ALA A 431 -17.53 -2.31 3.82
CA ALA A 431 -17.41 -0.88 3.54
C ALA A 431 -18.74 -0.15 3.74
N ASP A 432 -19.88 -0.75 3.36
CA ASP A 432 -21.21 -0.19 3.63
C ASP A 432 -21.45 -0.05 5.15
N ALA A 433 -21.04 -1.03 5.98
CA ALA A 433 -21.06 -0.89 7.44
C ALA A 433 -20.15 0.24 7.94
N PHE A 434 -18.95 0.38 7.37
CA PHE A 434 -18.04 1.44 7.76
C PHE A 434 -18.56 2.83 7.40
N ILE A 435 -19.10 3.03 6.20
CA ILE A 435 -19.62 4.34 5.79
C ILE A 435 -20.84 4.78 6.62
N LEU A 436 -21.63 3.86 7.17
CA LEU A 436 -22.73 4.20 8.07
C LEU A 436 -22.27 4.97 9.31
N THR A 437 -21.03 4.76 9.77
CA THR A 437 -20.48 5.52 10.91
C THR A 437 -20.38 7.02 10.63
N PHE A 438 -20.37 7.46 9.37
CA PHE A 438 -20.34 8.87 8.96
C PHE A 438 -21.74 9.51 8.90
N ALA A 439 -22.80 8.74 9.09
CA ALA A 439 -24.17 9.25 9.17
C ALA A 439 -24.46 9.90 10.53
N SER A 440 -23.67 9.63 11.57
CA SER A 440 -23.91 10.13 12.92
C SER A 440 -23.90 11.66 12.97
N GLN A 441 -24.87 12.21 13.71
CA GLN A 441 -24.98 13.63 14.04
C GLN A 441 -24.35 13.96 15.39
N ALA A 442 -24.00 12.95 16.19
CA ALA A 442 -23.42 13.13 17.51
C ALA A 442 -22.07 13.86 17.48
N MET A 443 -21.30 13.71 16.39
CA MET A 443 -20.05 14.45 16.19
C MET A 443 -20.27 15.96 16.01
N LYS A 444 -21.45 16.42 15.58
CA LYS A 444 -21.77 17.85 15.47
C LYS A 444 -22.03 18.50 16.82
N ALA A 445 -22.38 17.73 17.85
CA ALA A 445 -22.72 18.24 19.19
C ALA A 445 -21.51 18.38 20.12
N ALA A 446 -20.39 17.71 19.85
CA ALA A 446 -19.22 17.67 20.73
C ALA A 446 -18.18 18.77 20.50
N GLY A 447 -18.42 19.72 19.63
CA GLY A 447 -17.52 20.85 19.40
C GLY A 447 -17.72 21.43 18.01
N SER A 448 -18.53 22.46 17.91
CA SER A 448 -18.53 23.36 16.74
C SER A 448 -17.23 24.15 16.72
N VAL A 449 -16.15 23.54 16.24
CA VAL A 449 -15.07 24.26 15.61
C VAL A 449 -15.32 24.14 14.12
N ASP A 450 -15.91 25.17 13.55
CA ASP A 450 -16.02 25.39 12.11
C ASP A 450 -14.63 25.48 11.50
N HIS A 451 -14.01 24.32 11.25
CA HIS A 451 -12.74 24.23 10.52
C HIS A 451 -12.80 23.30 9.32
N TYR A 452 -13.99 23.05 8.77
CA TYR A 452 -14.13 22.44 7.44
C TYR A 452 -14.93 23.34 6.49
N SER A 453 -14.65 24.64 6.49
CA SER A 453 -14.94 25.46 5.34
C SER A 453 -13.75 25.32 4.38
N PHE A 454 -13.80 24.31 3.53
CA PHE A 454 -12.94 24.26 2.37
C PHE A 454 -13.45 25.29 1.36
N SER A 455 -13.00 26.55 1.53
CA SER A 455 -13.00 27.57 0.49
C SER A 455 -11.76 27.38 -0.38
N GLY A 456 -11.72 26.27 -1.09
CA GLY A 456 -10.79 26.03 -2.17
C GLY A 456 -11.62 25.96 -3.45
N ASP A 457 -11.73 27.08 -4.16
CA ASP A 457 -12.09 27.09 -5.56
C ASP A 457 -11.16 26.10 -6.26
N LEU A 458 -11.69 24.95 -6.65
CA LEU A 458 -11.06 24.12 -7.65
C LEU A 458 -11.15 24.89 -8.95
N ASP A 459 -10.11 25.66 -9.23
CA ASP A 459 -9.88 26.29 -10.53
C ASP A 459 -9.69 25.16 -11.56
N TYR A 460 -10.79 24.77 -12.18
CA TYR A 460 -10.78 23.96 -13.40
C TYR A 460 -10.27 24.88 -14.51
N GLY A 461 -8.95 24.93 -14.62
CA GLY A 461 -8.29 25.60 -15.72
C GLY A 461 -8.95 25.24 -17.05
N ASN A 462 -9.54 26.27 -17.66
CA ASN A 462 -10.02 26.29 -19.03
C ASN A 462 -8.94 25.76 -19.97
N SER A 463 -8.95 24.46 -20.28
CA SER A 463 -8.23 23.97 -21.45
C SER A 463 -9.16 24.04 -22.66
N ASN A 464 -9.18 25.22 -23.30
CA ASN A 464 -9.61 25.36 -24.68
C ASN A 464 -8.76 24.47 -25.58
N TRP A 465 -9.31 23.37 -26.02
CA TRP A 465 -8.87 22.70 -27.25
C TRP A 465 -10.00 22.81 -28.27
N ILE A 466 -9.97 23.88 -29.05
CA ILE A 466 -10.55 23.95 -30.39
C ILE A 466 -9.35 24.03 -31.34
N VAL A 467 -9.14 23.01 -32.10
CA VAL A 467 -8.95 22.77 -33.53
C VAL A 467 -8.35 21.39 -33.72
#